data_5d7f5e257a056f6aba3b8c215ceb0349
#
_entry.id   5d7f5e257a056f6aba3b8c215ceb0349
#
_cell.length_a   1.000
_cell.length_b   1.000
_cell.length_c   1.000
_cell.angle_alpha   90.00
_cell.angle_beta   90.00
_cell.angle_gamma   90.00
#
_symmetry.space_group_name_H-M   'P 1'
#
loop_
_entity.id
_entity.type
_entity.pdbx_description
1 polymer ?
#
loop_
_entity_poly.entity_id
_entity_poly.type
_entity_poly.pdbx_seq_one_letter_code
_entity_poly.pdbx_strand_id
1 'polypeptide(L)'
;MKIDKIITNPAPPGQLVLIEGDGLEAAERLHFGDESIPFQVNSTGSIETTIPSGSGTVEVTAEGKDGDRSNSISFTFLEVP
;
A
#
# COMPACT_ATOMS: atom_id res chain seq x y z
N MET A 1 -1.22 10.96 -8.76
CA MET A 1 -0.77 9.87 -7.87
C MET A 1 -1.21 8.53 -8.43
N LYS A 2 -0.29 7.63 -8.59
CA LYS A 2 -0.57 6.34 -9.22
C LYS A 2 0.27 5.24 -8.59
N ILE A 3 -0.35 4.09 -8.33
CA ILE A 3 0.36 2.91 -7.84
C ILE A 3 0.60 1.98 -9.03
N ASP A 4 1.86 1.58 -9.23
CA ASP A 4 2.22 0.65 -10.31
C ASP A 4 2.27 -0.79 -9.81
N LYS A 5 2.90 -1.01 -8.65
CA LYS A 5 3.05 -2.36 -8.12
C LYS A 5 3.39 -2.34 -6.65
N ILE A 6 3.21 -3.47 -6.01
CA ILE A 6 3.61 -3.71 -4.63
C ILE A 6 4.68 -4.81 -4.63
N ILE A 7 5.81 -4.53 -4.02
CA ILE A 7 6.90 -5.48 -3.83
C ILE A 7 6.92 -5.79 -2.34
N THR A 8 6.60 -6.91 -1.90
CA THR A 8 6.25 -8.19 -2.41
C THR A 8 4.72 -8.37 -2.38
N ASN A 9 4.17 -9.03 -3.41
CA ASN A 9 2.75 -9.30 -3.47
C ASN A 9 2.57 -10.69 -4.13
N PRO A 10 2.03 -11.70 -3.46
CA PRO A 10 1.45 -11.66 -2.09
C PRO A 10 2.51 -11.64 -0.99
N ALA A 11 2.08 -11.26 0.22
CA ALA A 11 2.96 -11.25 1.38
C ALA A 11 2.15 -11.55 2.65
N PRO A 12 2.80 -12.13 3.67
CA PRO A 12 2.10 -12.40 4.94
C PRO A 12 1.98 -11.13 5.78
N PRO A 13 1.02 -11.10 6.72
CA PRO A 13 0.96 -10.00 7.68
C PRO A 13 2.28 -9.84 8.43
N GLY A 14 2.67 -8.58 8.65
CA GLY A 14 3.94 -8.27 9.31
C GLY A 14 5.12 -8.12 8.38
N GLN A 15 4.94 -8.47 7.11
CA GLN A 15 6.00 -8.34 6.10
C GLN A 15 6.16 -6.87 5.69
N LEU A 16 7.40 -6.41 5.59
CA LEU A 16 7.70 -5.09 5.05
C LEU A 16 7.63 -5.16 3.53
N VAL A 17 6.90 -4.23 2.93
CA VAL A 17 6.74 -4.16 1.47
C VAL A 17 6.98 -2.76 0.98
N LEU A 18 7.26 -2.65 -0.32
CA LEU A 18 7.42 -1.37 -1.00
C LEU A 18 6.31 -1.21 -2.03
N ILE A 19 5.72 -0.03 -2.07
CA ILE A 19 4.71 0.31 -3.07
C ILE A 19 5.34 1.32 -4.01
N GLU A 20 5.40 0.97 -5.29
CA GLU A 20 6.03 1.81 -6.30
C GLU A 20 4.99 2.41 -7.24
N GLY A 21 5.26 3.65 -7.68
CA GLY A 21 4.37 4.35 -8.58
C GLY A 21 4.84 5.78 -8.77
N ASP A 22 3.92 6.63 -9.24
CA ASP A 22 4.19 8.04 -9.51
C ASP A 22 3.46 8.93 -8.52
N GLY A 23 4.16 9.94 -8.00
CA GLY A 23 3.57 10.94 -7.14
C GLY A 23 3.21 10.45 -5.76
N LEU A 24 3.72 9.29 -5.34
CA LEU A 24 3.39 8.71 -4.04
C LEU A 24 3.97 9.50 -2.88
N GLU A 25 4.95 10.34 -3.14
CA GLU A 25 5.51 11.22 -2.12
C GLU A 25 4.50 12.23 -1.60
N ALA A 26 3.41 12.45 -2.33
CA ALA A 26 2.32 13.32 -1.89
C ALA A 26 1.26 12.58 -1.07
N ALA A 27 1.43 11.28 -0.85
CA ALA A 27 0.44 10.49 -0.12
C ALA A 27 0.39 10.91 1.36
N GLU A 28 -0.83 11.04 1.89
CA GLU A 28 -1.05 11.33 3.30
C GLU A 28 -1.70 10.16 4.02
N ARG A 29 -2.33 9.26 3.28
CA ARG A 29 -2.96 8.07 3.83
C ARG A 29 -2.75 6.89 2.90
N LEU A 30 -2.67 5.72 3.48
CA LEU A 30 -2.57 4.47 2.73
C LEU A 30 -3.68 3.55 3.23
N HIS A 31 -4.49 3.09 2.30
CA HIS A 31 -5.63 2.23 2.62
C HIS A 31 -5.40 0.81 2.13
N PHE A 32 -5.57 -0.17 3.02
CA PHE A 32 -5.61 -1.58 2.69
C PHE A 32 -7.06 -2.03 2.94
N GLY A 33 -7.84 -2.14 1.86
CA GLY A 33 -9.27 -2.37 1.99
C GLY A 33 -9.92 -1.18 2.69
N ASP A 34 -10.57 -1.45 3.80
CA ASP A 34 -11.22 -0.39 4.60
C ASP A 34 -10.32 0.16 5.70
N GLU A 35 -9.11 -0.34 5.82
CA GLU A 35 -8.20 0.03 6.89
C GLU A 35 -7.15 1.02 6.44
N SER A 36 -6.97 2.08 7.22
CA SER A 36 -5.90 3.05 7.00
C SER A 36 -4.70 2.62 7.83
N ILE A 37 -3.54 2.45 7.21
CA ILE A 37 -2.35 1.94 7.89
C ILE A 37 -1.21 2.94 7.85
N PRO A 38 -0.29 2.88 8.82
CA PRO A 38 0.87 3.75 8.81
C PRO A 38 1.83 3.36 7.68
N PHE A 39 2.55 4.36 7.17
CA PHE A 39 3.50 4.15 6.09
C PHE A 39 4.58 5.23 6.14
N GLN A 40 5.60 5.04 5.34
CA GLN A 40 6.72 5.96 5.25
C GLN A 40 7.09 6.13 3.78
N VAL A 41 7.40 7.35 3.36
CA VAL A 41 7.82 7.61 1.99
C VAL A 41 9.34 7.66 1.95
N ASN A 42 9.93 6.85 1.06
CA ASN A 42 11.38 6.79 0.89
C ASN A 42 11.86 7.94 0.01
N SER A 43 13.18 8.19 0.03
CA SER A 43 13.79 9.22 -0.80
C SER A 43 13.63 8.93 -2.29
N THR A 44 13.34 7.70 -2.67
CA THR A 44 13.11 7.30 -4.05
C THR A 44 11.67 7.54 -4.50
N GLY A 45 10.80 7.98 -3.59
CA GLY A 45 9.38 8.18 -3.90
C GLY A 45 8.51 6.95 -3.71
N SER A 46 9.09 5.85 -3.24
CA SER A 46 8.33 4.64 -2.93
C SER A 46 7.74 4.72 -1.52
N ILE A 47 6.61 4.05 -1.31
CA ILE A 47 6.01 3.93 0.01
C ILE A 47 6.50 2.63 0.64
N GLU A 48 6.97 2.73 1.88
CA GLU A 48 7.39 1.58 2.67
C GLU A 48 6.37 1.37 3.77
N THR A 49 5.83 0.17 3.88
CA THR A 49 4.83 -0.13 4.90
C THR A 49 4.89 -1.59 5.31
N THR A 50 4.31 -1.87 6.46
CA THR A 50 4.21 -3.24 6.97
C THR A 50 2.79 -3.74 6.75
N ILE A 51 2.65 -4.95 6.24
CA ILE A 51 1.34 -5.54 5.93
C ILE A 51 0.54 -5.72 7.22
N PRO A 52 -0.69 -5.18 7.28
CA PRO A 52 -1.54 -5.34 8.47
C PRO A 52 -2.11 -6.75 8.55
N SER A 53 -2.75 -7.06 9.67
CA SER A 53 -3.46 -8.31 9.82
C SER A 53 -4.65 -8.36 8.86
N GLY A 54 -4.88 -9.50 8.25
CA GLY A 54 -5.98 -9.66 7.31
C GLY A 54 -5.87 -10.97 6.56
N SER A 55 -6.84 -11.19 5.66
CA SER A 55 -6.86 -12.39 4.83
C SER A 55 -7.52 -12.08 3.49
N GLY A 56 -7.31 -12.96 2.52
CA GLY A 56 -7.91 -12.82 1.19
C GLY A 56 -7.24 -11.75 0.37
N THR A 57 -8.01 -11.10 -0.48
CA THR A 57 -7.53 -10.04 -1.38
C THR A 57 -8.23 -8.73 -1.06
N VAL A 58 -7.45 -7.66 -0.99
CA VAL A 58 -7.99 -6.33 -0.73
C VAL A 58 -7.49 -5.35 -1.78
N GLU A 59 -8.17 -4.22 -1.90
CA GLU A 59 -7.73 -3.15 -2.77
C GLU A 59 -6.86 -2.18 -1.99
N VAL A 60 -5.71 -1.82 -2.56
CA VAL A 60 -4.77 -0.89 -1.94
C VAL A 60 -4.85 0.43 -2.69
N THR A 61 -5.03 1.52 -1.95
CA THR A 61 -5.17 2.86 -2.53
C THR A 61 -4.39 3.85 -1.68
N ALA A 62 -3.69 4.77 -2.32
CA ALA A 62 -3.04 5.89 -1.64
C ALA A 62 -3.92 7.12 -1.79
N GLU A 63 -3.95 7.94 -0.75
CA GLU A 63 -4.76 9.15 -0.73
C GLU A 63 -3.88 10.34 -0.35
N GLY A 64 -3.98 11.42 -1.10
CA GLY A 64 -3.27 12.67 -0.84
C GLY A 64 -4.20 13.74 -0.33
N LYS A 65 -3.74 15.01 -0.42
CA LYS A 65 -4.52 16.16 0.01
C LYS A 65 -5.78 16.31 -0.83
N ASP A 66 -6.79 16.92 -0.23
CA ASP A 66 -8.04 17.31 -0.90
C ASP A 66 -8.78 16.14 -1.54
N GLY A 67 -8.60 14.94 -0.98
CA GLY A 67 -9.28 13.76 -1.48
C GLY A 67 -8.71 13.18 -2.76
N ASP A 68 -7.53 13.65 -3.18
CA ASP A 68 -6.85 13.10 -4.34
C ASP A 68 -6.47 11.64 -4.05
N ARG A 69 -6.80 10.73 -4.97
CA ARG A 69 -6.58 9.30 -4.77
C ARG A 69 -5.86 8.67 -5.93
N SER A 70 -5.06 7.66 -5.62
CA SER A 70 -4.43 6.83 -6.64
C SER A 70 -5.43 5.83 -7.19
N ASN A 71 -5.03 5.14 -8.24
CA ASN A 71 -5.75 3.94 -8.67
C ASN A 71 -5.65 2.88 -7.57
N SER A 72 -6.53 1.90 -7.62
CA SER A 72 -6.49 0.76 -6.73
C SER A 72 -5.67 -0.36 -7.34
N ILE A 73 -4.96 -1.09 -6.51
CA ILE A 73 -4.24 -2.28 -6.93
C ILE A 73 -4.57 -3.40 -5.94
N SER A 74 -4.75 -4.61 -6.47
CA SER A 74 -5.10 -5.75 -5.63
C SER A 74 -3.89 -6.26 -4.87
N PHE A 75 -4.08 -6.56 -3.59
CA PHE A 75 -3.06 -7.18 -2.77
C PHE A 75 -3.65 -8.42 -2.11
N THR A 76 -2.92 -9.53 -2.17
CA THR A 76 -3.36 -10.79 -1.57
C THR A 76 -2.53 -11.08 -0.34
N PHE A 77 -3.21 -11.33 0.78
CA PHE A 77 -2.53 -11.77 2.00
C PHE A 77 -2.09 -13.21 1.84
N LEU A 78 -0.80 -13.45 2.07
CA LEU A 78 -0.26 -14.81 2.05
C LEU A 78 -0.55 -15.44 3.39
N GLU A 79 -1.28 -16.54 3.37
CA GLU A 79 -1.62 -17.25 4.60
C GLU A 79 -0.47 -18.15 4.99
N VAL A 80 -0.11 -18.10 6.27
CA VAL A 80 0.91 -18.95 6.86
C VAL A 80 0.19 -20.01 7.67
N PRO A 81 0.40 -21.31 7.36
CA PRO A 81 -0.27 -22.39 8.09
C PRO A 81 0.16 -22.45 9.55
#